data_c0732cf068fccd4a1d6f732309eb05c4
#
_entry.id   c0732cf068fccd4a1d6f732309eb05c4
#
_cell.length_a   1.000
_cell.length_b   1.000
_cell.length_c   1.000
_cell.angle_alpha   90.00
_cell.angle_beta   90.00
_cell.angle_gamma   90.00
#
_symmetry.space_group_name_H-M   'P 1'
#
loop_
_entity.id
_entity.type
_entity.pdbx_description
1 polymer ?
#
loop_
_entity_poly.entity_id
_entity_poly.type
_entity_poly.pdbx_seq_one_letter_code
_entity_poly.pdbx_strand_id
1 'polypeptide(L)'
;MKDIYILGVGHNTVVYIDLLERCGYHVAGLYHYEKGRTGELYFGYEIVGTHEELFASDLSGKQFAISVGDNQIRSQLYNKLRDNAGIVPTIVHPSAIVSRYARLGQGVVIHANSVISPDVIIGDDSVVSSNDLITHGSQMGMHCFIASNVVLGAYVTMQDYAFIGSGATIISGKVSYIGKGALVGAGAVVT
;
A
#
# COMPACT_ATOMS: atom_id res chain seq x y z
N MET A 1 13.98 -17.12 -3.64
CA MET A 1 12.86 -16.15 -3.58
C MET A 1 12.07 -16.45 -2.33
N LYS A 2 11.46 -15.45 -1.70
CA LYS A 2 10.56 -15.65 -0.57
C LYS A 2 9.14 -15.74 -1.10
N ASP A 3 8.37 -16.69 -0.60
CA ASP A 3 6.96 -16.83 -0.95
C ASP A 3 6.14 -15.71 -0.32
N ILE A 4 5.20 -15.16 -1.09
CA ILE A 4 4.24 -14.17 -0.63
C ILE A 4 2.87 -14.46 -1.23
N TYR A 5 1.81 -14.30 -0.44
CA TYR A 5 0.43 -14.41 -0.90
C TYR A 5 -0.18 -13.02 -1.07
N ILE A 6 -1.13 -12.88 -1.99
CA ILE A 6 -1.85 -11.62 -2.19
C ILE A 6 -3.29 -11.77 -1.69
N LEU A 7 -3.73 -10.84 -0.84
CA LEU A 7 -5.12 -10.71 -0.42
C LEU A 7 -5.84 -9.66 -1.26
N GLY A 8 -7.00 -10.05 -1.77
CA GLY A 8 -7.80 -9.26 -2.69
C GLY A 8 -7.44 -9.56 -4.15
N VAL A 9 -8.47 -9.81 -4.97
CA VAL A 9 -8.32 -10.00 -6.42
C VAL A 9 -9.21 -9.01 -7.14
N GLY A 10 -8.61 -7.99 -7.73
CA GLY A 10 -9.28 -6.90 -8.41
C GLY A 10 -8.32 -6.14 -9.34
N HIS A 11 -8.70 -4.95 -9.76
CA HIS A 11 -7.93 -4.18 -10.75
C HIS A 11 -6.48 -3.89 -10.34
N ASN A 12 -6.21 -3.74 -9.04
CA ASN A 12 -4.85 -3.48 -8.55
C ASN A 12 -3.98 -4.73 -8.43
N THR A 13 -4.56 -5.93 -8.45
CA THR A 13 -3.83 -7.16 -8.15
C THR A 13 -2.69 -7.41 -9.14
N VAL A 14 -2.90 -7.18 -10.44
CA VAL A 14 -1.85 -7.33 -11.45
C VAL A 14 -0.68 -6.37 -11.22
N VAL A 15 -0.96 -5.17 -10.71
CA VAL A 15 0.08 -4.19 -10.37
C VAL A 15 0.92 -4.68 -9.18
N TYR A 16 0.27 -5.33 -8.20
CA TYR A 16 0.98 -5.94 -7.07
C TYR A 16 1.78 -7.16 -7.48
N ILE A 17 1.28 -7.99 -8.40
CA ILE A 17 2.03 -9.14 -8.96
C ILE A 17 3.34 -8.62 -9.58
N ASP A 18 3.28 -7.68 -10.53
CA ASP A 18 4.48 -7.11 -11.17
C ASP A 18 5.45 -6.49 -10.15
N LEU A 19 4.93 -5.73 -9.18
CA LEU A 19 5.72 -5.14 -8.09
C LEU A 19 6.47 -6.22 -7.29
N LEU A 20 5.77 -7.25 -6.86
CA LEU A 20 6.33 -8.31 -6.02
C LEU A 20 7.41 -9.11 -6.77
N GLU A 21 7.17 -9.45 -8.02
CA GLU A 21 8.15 -10.12 -8.88
C GLU A 21 9.43 -9.28 -9.04
N ARG A 22 9.28 -7.96 -9.28
CA ARG A 22 10.42 -7.02 -9.36
C ARG A 22 11.18 -6.89 -8.04
N CYS A 23 10.50 -7.07 -6.92
CA CYS A 23 11.11 -7.09 -5.59
C CYS A 23 11.71 -8.46 -5.22
N GLY A 24 11.69 -9.45 -6.12
CA GLY A 24 12.29 -10.78 -5.92
C GLY A 24 11.44 -11.72 -5.07
N TYR A 25 10.14 -11.46 -4.93
CA TYR A 25 9.20 -12.40 -4.33
C TYR A 25 8.69 -13.42 -5.35
N HIS A 26 8.28 -14.59 -4.85
CA HIS A 26 7.49 -15.56 -5.58
C HIS A 26 6.05 -15.46 -5.09
N VAL A 27 5.11 -15.11 -5.95
CA VAL A 27 3.68 -15.07 -5.61
C VAL A 27 3.17 -16.51 -5.53
N ALA A 28 2.91 -16.99 -4.32
CA ALA A 28 2.54 -18.38 -4.05
C ALA A 28 1.04 -18.65 -4.24
N GLY A 29 0.22 -17.60 -4.34
CA GLY A 29 -1.21 -17.71 -4.58
C GLY A 29 -1.96 -16.45 -4.18
N LEU A 30 -3.21 -16.39 -4.57
CA LEU A 30 -4.13 -15.27 -4.32
C LEU A 30 -5.26 -15.72 -3.41
N TYR A 31 -5.77 -14.83 -2.57
CA TYR A 31 -6.96 -15.05 -1.76
C TYR A 31 -8.04 -14.04 -2.10
N HIS A 32 -9.29 -14.52 -2.21
CA HIS A 32 -10.46 -13.70 -2.52
C HIS A 32 -11.56 -13.90 -1.47
N TYR A 33 -12.49 -12.96 -1.34
CA TYR A 33 -13.59 -13.11 -0.39
C TYR A 33 -14.69 -14.07 -0.91
N GLU A 34 -14.83 -14.24 -2.23
CA GLU A 34 -15.85 -15.09 -2.85
C GLU A 34 -15.32 -16.51 -3.08
N LYS A 35 -15.99 -17.50 -2.47
CA LYS A 35 -15.61 -18.92 -2.59
C LYS A 35 -15.72 -19.46 -4.01
N GLY A 36 -16.66 -18.96 -4.79
CA GLY A 36 -16.87 -19.39 -6.17
C GLY A 36 -15.69 -19.12 -7.11
N ARG A 37 -14.74 -18.31 -6.69
CA ARG A 37 -13.55 -17.99 -7.47
C ARG A 37 -12.32 -18.84 -7.13
N THR A 38 -12.40 -19.70 -6.12
CA THR A 38 -11.30 -20.62 -5.78
C THR A 38 -11.02 -21.56 -6.95
N GLY A 39 -9.74 -21.69 -7.33
CA GLY A 39 -9.26 -22.42 -8.51
C GLY A 39 -9.20 -21.60 -9.80
N GLU A 40 -9.74 -20.38 -9.84
CA GLU A 40 -9.54 -19.49 -10.99
C GLU A 40 -8.09 -19.05 -11.10
N LEU A 41 -7.62 -18.87 -12.35
CA LEU A 41 -6.31 -18.25 -12.62
C LEU A 41 -6.49 -16.75 -12.93
N TYR A 42 -5.73 -15.92 -12.22
CA TYR A 42 -5.67 -14.49 -12.47
C TYR A 42 -4.22 -14.11 -12.81
N PHE A 43 -3.97 -13.71 -14.06
CA PHE A 43 -2.63 -13.45 -14.60
C PHE A 43 -1.62 -14.59 -14.35
N GLY A 44 -2.10 -15.84 -14.45
CA GLY A 44 -1.27 -17.04 -14.25
C GLY A 44 -1.12 -17.51 -12.81
N TYR A 45 -1.67 -16.77 -11.85
CA TYR A 45 -1.67 -17.13 -10.43
C TYR A 45 -3.03 -17.64 -9.96
N GLU A 46 -3.01 -18.72 -9.20
CA GLU A 46 -4.24 -19.35 -8.71
C GLU A 46 -4.83 -18.62 -7.51
N ILE A 47 -6.16 -18.49 -7.51
CA ILE A 47 -6.91 -18.13 -6.31
C ILE A 47 -7.03 -19.40 -5.46
N VAL A 48 -6.15 -19.52 -4.47
CA VAL A 48 -5.96 -20.74 -3.68
C VAL A 48 -6.99 -20.93 -2.56
N GLY A 49 -7.82 -19.91 -2.30
CA GLY A 49 -8.86 -20.01 -1.29
C GLY A 49 -9.50 -18.67 -0.94
N THR A 50 -10.37 -18.70 0.06
CA THR A 50 -11.06 -17.51 0.57
C THR A 50 -10.31 -16.85 1.72
N HIS A 51 -10.65 -15.59 2.01
CA HIS A 51 -10.18 -14.91 3.22
C HIS A 51 -10.60 -15.68 4.50
N GLU A 52 -11.79 -16.27 4.51
CA GLU A 52 -12.29 -17.06 5.65
C GLU A 52 -11.42 -18.31 5.88
N GLU A 53 -11.16 -19.08 4.83
CA GLU A 53 -10.28 -20.25 4.88
C GLU A 53 -8.86 -19.90 5.27
N LEU A 54 -8.32 -18.77 4.75
CA LEU A 54 -7.02 -18.26 5.14
C LEU A 54 -6.94 -18.00 6.65
N PHE A 55 -7.88 -17.22 7.19
CA PHE A 55 -7.89 -16.84 8.60
C PHE A 55 -8.27 -17.97 9.57
N ALA A 56 -8.76 -19.10 9.05
CA ALA A 56 -8.92 -20.35 9.81
C ALA A 56 -7.63 -21.19 9.86
N SER A 57 -6.59 -20.82 9.10
CA SER A 57 -5.32 -21.54 9.02
C SER A 57 -4.22 -20.88 9.87
N ASP A 58 -3.13 -21.59 10.11
CA ASP A 58 -1.93 -21.01 10.71
C ASP A 58 -1.20 -20.09 9.71
N LEU A 59 -1.05 -18.82 10.08
CA LEU A 59 -0.37 -17.81 9.28
C LEU A 59 1.09 -17.58 9.69
N SER A 60 1.56 -18.25 10.74
CA SER A 60 2.90 -18.05 11.29
C SER A 60 3.99 -18.21 10.23
N GLY A 61 4.81 -17.18 10.06
CA GLY A 61 5.91 -17.15 9.10
C GLY A 61 5.51 -16.94 7.64
N LYS A 62 4.21 -16.91 7.31
CA LYS A 62 3.74 -16.61 5.95
C LYS A 62 3.73 -15.11 5.70
N GLN A 63 4.08 -14.71 4.47
CA GLN A 63 4.11 -13.32 4.07
C GLN A 63 2.91 -12.98 3.17
N PHE A 64 2.40 -11.76 3.33
CA PHE A 64 1.19 -11.31 2.64
C PHE A 64 1.35 -9.89 2.10
N ALA A 65 0.80 -9.64 0.91
CA ALA A 65 0.54 -8.31 0.37
C ALA A 65 -0.97 -8.11 0.21
N ILE A 66 -1.46 -6.88 0.38
CA ILE A 66 -2.90 -6.59 0.31
C ILE A 66 -3.14 -5.65 -0.87
N SER A 67 -3.75 -6.15 -1.95
CA SER A 67 -3.98 -5.38 -3.18
C SER A 67 -5.31 -4.62 -3.20
N VAL A 68 -5.92 -4.39 -2.04
CA VAL A 68 -7.20 -3.69 -1.85
C VAL A 68 -6.96 -2.18 -1.76
N GLY A 69 -7.61 -1.41 -2.66
CA GLY A 69 -7.46 0.04 -2.70
C GLY A 69 -8.28 0.80 -1.64
N ASP A 70 -9.38 0.23 -1.16
CA ASP A 70 -10.17 0.82 -0.09
C ASP A 70 -9.39 0.78 1.24
N ASN A 71 -9.17 1.96 1.83
CA ASN A 71 -8.36 2.10 3.04
C ASN A 71 -8.96 1.36 4.24
N GLN A 72 -10.29 1.32 4.38
CA GLN A 72 -10.96 0.67 5.51
C GLN A 72 -10.88 -0.84 5.38
N ILE A 73 -11.18 -1.39 4.19
CA ILE A 73 -11.09 -2.83 3.94
C ILE A 73 -9.64 -3.29 4.05
N ARG A 74 -8.68 -2.54 3.48
CA ARG A 74 -7.25 -2.86 3.57
C ARG A 74 -6.78 -2.91 5.03
N SER A 75 -7.14 -1.92 5.84
CA SER A 75 -6.76 -1.87 7.26
C SER A 75 -7.34 -3.04 8.06
N GLN A 76 -8.57 -3.45 7.80
CA GLN A 76 -9.18 -4.62 8.45
C GLN A 76 -8.41 -5.90 8.14
N LEU A 77 -8.03 -6.09 6.85
CA LEU A 77 -7.24 -7.25 6.44
C LEU A 77 -5.83 -7.21 7.06
N TYR A 78 -5.19 -6.03 7.05
CA TYR A 78 -3.88 -5.83 7.66
C TYR A 78 -3.85 -6.20 9.14
N ASN A 79 -4.79 -5.65 9.91
CA ASN A 79 -4.88 -5.93 11.34
C ASN A 79 -5.15 -7.42 11.58
N LYS A 80 -6.09 -8.00 10.83
CA LYS A 80 -6.43 -9.43 10.97
C LYS A 80 -5.26 -10.35 10.61
N LEU A 81 -4.44 -10.01 9.61
CA LEU A 81 -3.20 -10.75 9.31
C LEU A 81 -2.24 -10.68 10.49
N ARG A 82 -1.99 -9.50 11.04
CA ARG A 82 -1.06 -9.31 12.15
C ARG A 82 -1.51 -9.99 13.44
N ASP A 83 -2.80 -9.89 13.76
CA ASP A 83 -3.39 -10.54 14.95
C ASP A 83 -3.27 -12.06 14.88
N ASN A 84 -3.17 -12.64 13.66
CA ASN A 84 -2.98 -14.07 13.42
C ASN A 84 -1.51 -14.43 13.06
N ALA A 85 -0.54 -13.63 13.48
CA ALA A 85 0.89 -13.84 13.28
C ALA A 85 1.36 -13.89 11.81
N GLY A 86 0.54 -13.40 10.87
CA GLY A 86 0.92 -13.19 9.48
C GLY A 86 1.87 -12.00 9.33
N ILE A 87 2.80 -12.07 8.40
CA ILE A 87 3.79 -11.04 8.14
C ILE A 87 3.34 -10.21 6.95
N VAL A 88 3.20 -8.89 7.12
CA VAL A 88 2.95 -7.95 6.02
C VAL A 88 4.22 -7.11 5.82
N PRO A 89 5.11 -7.50 4.90
CA PRO A 89 6.37 -6.80 4.70
C PRO A 89 6.16 -5.43 4.04
N THR A 90 7.06 -4.51 4.33
CA THR A 90 7.18 -3.26 3.56
C THR A 90 7.82 -3.56 2.21
N ILE A 91 7.18 -3.13 1.13
CA ILE A 91 7.55 -3.43 -0.25
C ILE A 91 7.89 -2.12 -0.96
N VAL A 92 9.11 -2.02 -1.46
CA VAL A 92 9.60 -0.84 -2.16
C VAL A 92 10.05 -1.24 -3.55
N HIS A 93 9.44 -0.68 -4.58
CA HIS A 93 9.82 -0.95 -5.96
C HIS A 93 11.30 -0.58 -6.20
N PRO A 94 12.09 -1.38 -6.93
CA PRO A 94 13.52 -1.12 -7.14
C PRO A 94 13.86 0.24 -7.78
N SER A 95 12.92 0.85 -8.53
CA SER A 95 13.09 2.18 -9.12
C SER A 95 12.62 3.33 -8.22
N ALA A 96 12.05 3.05 -7.05
CA ALA A 96 11.70 4.09 -6.10
C ALA A 96 12.96 4.61 -5.39
N ILE A 97 12.99 5.92 -5.13
CA ILE A 97 14.07 6.55 -4.39
C ILE A 97 13.59 6.85 -2.98
N VAL A 98 14.08 6.10 -2.01
CA VAL A 98 13.75 6.31 -0.61
C VAL A 98 14.98 6.84 0.13
N SER A 99 14.85 8.01 0.73
CA SER A 99 15.93 8.58 1.53
C SER A 99 16.27 7.66 2.71
N ARG A 100 17.56 7.49 2.99
CA ARG A 100 18.01 6.77 4.20
C ARG A 100 17.57 7.43 5.51
N TYR A 101 17.11 8.66 5.45
CA TYR A 101 16.57 9.41 6.59
C TYR A 101 15.04 9.36 6.68
N ALA A 102 14.37 8.71 5.72
CA ALA A 102 12.95 8.45 5.81
C ALA A 102 12.68 7.24 6.74
N ARG A 103 11.52 7.23 7.35
CA ARG A 103 11.05 6.13 8.21
C ARG A 103 9.77 5.55 7.63
N LEU A 104 9.81 4.26 7.32
CA LEU A 104 8.67 3.52 6.80
C LEU A 104 8.18 2.54 7.87
N GLY A 105 6.87 2.52 8.08
CA GLY A 105 6.19 1.53 8.92
C GLY A 105 6.14 0.15 8.26
N GLN A 106 5.42 -0.76 8.88
CA GLN A 106 5.20 -2.13 8.38
C GLN A 106 4.10 -2.15 7.32
N GLY A 107 4.23 -3.02 6.33
CA GLY A 107 3.23 -3.16 5.27
C GLY A 107 3.11 -1.96 4.35
N VAL A 108 4.03 -1.01 4.41
CA VAL A 108 4.07 0.13 3.48
C VAL A 108 4.39 -0.37 2.08
N VAL A 109 3.67 0.14 1.09
CA VAL A 109 3.92 -0.18 -0.33
C VAL A 109 4.31 1.10 -1.07
N ILE A 110 5.48 1.08 -1.71
CA ILE A 110 5.96 2.19 -2.54
C ILE A 110 6.18 1.68 -3.97
N HIS A 111 5.40 2.19 -4.89
CA HIS A 111 5.44 1.81 -6.30
C HIS A 111 6.55 2.54 -7.07
N ALA A 112 6.65 2.18 -8.35
CA ALA A 112 7.71 2.61 -9.26
C ALA A 112 7.88 4.13 -9.35
N ASN A 113 9.13 4.58 -9.41
CA ASN A 113 9.56 5.96 -9.67
C ASN A 113 9.10 6.98 -8.61
N SER A 114 8.60 6.55 -7.47
CA SER A 114 8.24 7.47 -6.40
C SER A 114 9.47 7.91 -5.59
N VAL A 115 9.45 9.14 -5.13
CA VAL A 115 10.54 9.74 -4.37
C VAL A 115 10.06 10.07 -2.96
N ILE A 116 10.69 9.44 -1.97
CA ILE A 116 10.47 9.70 -0.55
C ILE A 116 11.66 10.49 -0.01
N SER A 117 11.45 11.76 0.26
CA SER A 117 12.49 12.71 0.66
C SER A 117 13.00 12.47 2.09
N PRO A 118 14.10 13.13 2.49
CA PRO A 118 14.59 13.06 3.87
C PRO A 118 13.54 13.50 4.91
N ASP A 119 13.60 12.88 6.10
CA ASP A 119 12.74 13.18 7.25
C ASP A 119 11.24 12.98 7.00
N VAL A 120 10.88 12.17 6.00
CA VAL A 120 9.51 11.70 5.77
C VAL A 120 9.23 10.52 6.70
N ILE A 121 8.03 10.49 7.28
CA ILE A 121 7.51 9.36 8.06
C ILE A 121 6.26 8.84 7.36
N ILE A 122 6.20 7.53 7.11
CA ILE A 122 5.02 6.86 6.54
C ILE A 122 4.57 5.78 7.51
N GLY A 123 3.34 5.88 7.99
CA GLY A 123 2.73 4.93 8.91
C GLY A 123 2.35 3.61 8.24
N ASP A 124 2.08 2.61 9.08
CA ASP A 124 1.80 1.23 8.66
C ASP A 124 0.69 1.13 7.60
N ASP A 125 0.78 0.12 6.75
CA ASP A 125 -0.23 -0.22 5.72
C ASP A 125 -0.59 0.94 4.79
N SER A 126 0.29 1.93 4.63
CA SER A 126 0.08 3.04 3.72
C SER A 126 0.66 2.75 2.34
N VAL A 127 0.01 3.27 1.30
CA VAL A 127 0.37 3.06 -0.10
C VAL A 127 0.75 4.38 -0.75
N VAL A 128 1.92 4.40 -1.38
CA VAL A 128 2.39 5.46 -2.26
C VAL A 128 2.48 4.87 -3.67
N SER A 129 1.62 5.34 -4.57
CA SER A 129 1.54 4.81 -5.94
C SER A 129 2.73 5.29 -6.79
N SER A 130 2.65 5.09 -8.11
CA SER A 130 3.77 5.38 -9.01
C SER A 130 3.93 6.88 -9.29
N ASN A 131 5.19 7.32 -9.42
CA ASN A 131 5.57 8.69 -9.78
C ASN A 131 5.16 9.75 -8.74
N ASP A 132 5.07 9.40 -7.48
CA ASP A 132 4.73 10.33 -6.41
C ASP A 132 5.98 11.00 -5.85
N LEU A 133 5.84 12.25 -5.43
CA LEU A 133 6.85 12.98 -4.69
C LEU A 133 6.35 13.32 -3.29
N ILE A 134 6.91 12.66 -2.28
CA ILE A 134 6.66 12.98 -0.88
C ILE A 134 7.82 13.81 -0.38
N THR A 135 7.54 15.10 -0.16
CA THR A 135 8.58 16.07 0.13
C THR A 135 8.98 16.05 1.61
N HIS A 136 10.21 16.52 1.89
CA HIS A 136 10.84 16.44 3.20
C HIS A 136 9.99 16.94 4.37
N GLY A 137 10.18 16.34 5.54
CA GLY A 137 9.52 16.70 6.78
C GLY A 137 8.01 16.37 6.80
N SER A 138 7.46 15.73 5.76
CA SER A 138 6.05 15.35 5.73
C SER A 138 5.81 14.04 6.45
N GLN A 139 4.62 13.89 7.00
CA GLN A 139 4.20 12.72 7.75
C GLN A 139 2.91 12.16 7.18
N MET A 140 2.89 10.88 6.90
CA MET A 140 1.68 10.11 6.57
C MET A 140 1.33 9.22 7.75
N GLY A 141 0.09 9.28 8.18
CA GLY A 141 -0.47 8.34 9.16
C GLY A 141 -0.59 6.92 8.61
N MET A 142 -1.28 6.07 9.35
CA MET A 142 -1.53 4.67 8.99
C MET A 142 -2.67 4.56 7.98
N HIS A 143 -2.61 3.48 7.18
CA HIS A 143 -3.69 3.12 6.25
C HIS A 143 -4.04 4.20 5.21
N CYS A 144 -3.11 5.10 4.92
CA CYS A 144 -3.28 6.14 3.91
C CYS A 144 -3.08 5.59 2.49
N PHE A 145 -3.62 6.30 1.50
CA PHE A 145 -3.39 5.99 0.10
C PHE A 145 -3.11 7.27 -0.69
N ILE A 146 -1.98 7.32 -1.36
CA ILE A 146 -1.63 8.35 -2.34
C ILE A 146 -1.65 7.70 -3.71
N ALA A 147 -2.56 8.18 -4.59
CA ALA A 147 -2.67 7.70 -5.96
C ALA A 147 -1.60 8.36 -6.85
N SER A 148 -1.37 7.79 -8.04
CA SER A 148 -0.22 8.15 -8.89
C SER A 148 -0.12 9.62 -9.29
N ASN A 149 1.12 10.10 -9.47
CA ASN A 149 1.49 11.46 -9.90
C ASN A 149 1.10 12.57 -8.90
N VAL A 150 1.11 12.26 -7.61
CA VAL A 150 0.83 13.25 -6.54
C VAL A 150 2.13 13.92 -6.09
N VAL A 151 2.02 15.21 -5.81
CA VAL A 151 3.04 15.96 -5.07
C VAL A 151 2.51 16.31 -3.69
N LEU A 152 3.04 15.67 -2.65
CA LEU A 152 2.79 16.04 -1.26
C LEU A 152 3.89 17.02 -0.83
N GLY A 153 3.51 18.27 -0.62
CA GLY A 153 4.39 19.37 -0.24
C GLY A 153 5.12 19.14 1.08
N ALA A 154 6.15 19.93 1.33
CA ALA A 154 6.95 19.81 2.54
C ALA A 154 6.17 20.19 3.80
N TYR A 155 6.48 19.47 4.91
CA TYR A 155 5.91 19.69 6.24
C TYR A 155 4.38 19.53 6.29
N VAL A 156 3.81 18.68 5.45
CA VAL A 156 2.39 18.33 5.48
C VAL A 156 2.19 17.09 6.34
N THR A 157 1.26 17.16 7.29
CA THR A 157 0.78 16.01 8.06
C THR A 157 -0.51 15.48 7.46
N MET A 158 -0.45 14.28 6.91
CA MET A 158 -1.61 13.52 6.41
C MET A 158 -2.00 12.50 7.47
N GLN A 159 -3.21 12.63 8.03
CA GLN A 159 -3.68 11.71 9.07
C GLN A 159 -4.17 10.38 8.51
N ASP A 160 -4.40 9.42 9.43
CA ASP A 160 -4.82 8.05 9.12
C ASP A 160 -6.02 8.00 8.17
N TYR A 161 -6.01 6.99 7.31
CA TYR A 161 -7.08 6.71 6.33
C TYR A 161 -7.32 7.80 5.28
N ALA A 162 -6.52 8.86 5.26
CA ALA A 162 -6.69 9.89 4.22
C ALA A 162 -6.31 9.33 2.84
N PHE A 163 -6.97 9.85 1.82
CA PHE A 163 -6.77 9.47 0.41
C PHE A 163 -6.47 10.70 -0.43
N ILE A 164 -5.43 10.64 -1.25
CA ILE A 164 -5.11 11.69 -2.23
C ILE A 164 -5.23 11.10 -3.64
N GLY A 165 -6.12 11.67 -4.44
CA GLY A 165 -6.39 11.26 -5.81
C GLY A 165 -5.26 11.62 -6.78
N SER A 166 -5.18 10.87 -7.88
CA SER A 166 -4.11 10.98 -8.88
C SER A 166 -3.91 12.41 -9.39
N GLY A 167 -2.65 12.81 -9.52
CA GLY A 167 -2.27 14.11 -10.06
C GLY A 167 -2.56 15.30 -9.15
N ALA A 168 -2.99 15.07 -7.90
CA ALA A 168 -3.20 16.17 -6.96
C ALA A 168 -1.87 16.78 -6.49
N THR A 169 -1.89 18.08 -6.18
CA THR A 169 -0.75 18.82 -5.65
C THR A 169 -1.12 19.51 -4.36
N ILE A 170 -0.41 19.16 -3.28
CA ILE A 170 -0.56 19.79 -1.96
C ILE A 170 0.59 20.77 -1.79
N ILE A 171 0.28 22.06 -1.69
CA ILE A 171 1.30 23.11 -1.75
C ILE A 171 2.01 23.27 -0.40
N SER A 172 3.34 23.22 -0.42
CA SER A 172 4.20 23.49 0.75
C SER A 172 3.93 24.87 1.33
N GLY A 173 3.90 24.97 2.66
CA GLY A 173 3.76 26.26 3.38
C GLY A 173 2.38 26.89 3.31
N LYS A 174 1.43 26.29 2.58
CA LYS A 174 0.02 26.69 2.55
C LYS A 174 -0.85 25.65 3.24
N VAL A 175 -0.60 24.39 2.98
CA VAL A 175 -1.28 23.27 3.62
C VAL A 175 -0.32 22.63 4.60
N SER A 176 -0.69 22.58 5.88
CA SER A 176 0.08 21.87 6.91
C SER A 176 -0.59 20.56 7.33
N TYR A 177 -1.85 20.34 6.92
CA TYR A 177 -2.65 19.29 7.49
C TYR A 177 -3.75 18.75 6.54
N ILE A 178 -3.83 17.43 6.44
CA ILE A 178 -4.93 16.70 5.79
C ILE A 178 -5.56 15.79 6.84
N GLY A 179 -6.84 15.98 7.11
CA GLY A 179 -7.55 15.33 8.22
C GLY A 179 -7.69 13.82 8.04
N LYS A 180 -8.00 13.13 9.15
CA LYS A 180 -8.27 11.69 9.18
C LYS A 180 -9.43 11.34 8.25
N GLY A 181 -9.21 10.37 7.37
CA GLY A 181 -10.20 9.92 6.40
C GLY A 181 -10.56 10.95 5.32
N ALA A 182 -9.85 12.07 5.24
CA ALA A 182 -10.09 13.07 4.21
C ALA A 182 -9.83 12.51 2.81
N LEU A 183 -10.60 12.97 1.84
CA LEU A 183 -10.43 12.65 0.42
C LEU A 183 -10.10 13.91 -0.35
N VAL A 184 -8.92 13.93 -0.97
CA VAL A 184 -8.53 14.95 -1.95
C VAL A 184 -8.79 14.37 -3.35
N GLY A 185 -9.60 15.07 -4.14
CA GLY A 185 -9.98 14.64 -5.49
C GLY A 185 -8.77 14.62 -6.46
N ALA A 186 -8.87 13.80 -7.49
CA ALA A 186 -7.85 13.74 -8.54
C ALA A 186 -7.67 15.10 -9.23
N GLY A 187 -6.41 15.47 -9.52
CA GLY A 187 -6.05 16.72 -10.16
C GLY A 187 -6.25 17.99 -9.29
N ALA A 188 -6.64 17.84 -8.03
CA ALA A 188 -6.86 18.98 -7.15
C ALA A 188 -5.53 19.69 -6.80
N VAL A 189 -5.58 21.02 -6.75
CA VAL A 189 -4.51 21.83 -6.17
C VAL A 189 -5.03 22.37 -4.84
N VAL A 190 -4.42 21.93 -3.74
CA VAL A 190 -4.80 22.32 -2.36
C VAL A 190 -3.84 23.39 -1.85
N THR A 191 -4.39 24.56 -1.53
CA THR A 191 -3.65 25.77 -1.17
C THR A 191 -4.01 26.30 0.21
#